data_dcb6e1280eb1c843384829aabbfbddde
#
_entry.id   dcb6e1280eb1c843384829aabbfbddde
#
_cell.length_a   1.000
_cell.length_b   1.000
_cell.length_c   1.000
_cell.angle_alpha   90.00
_cell.angle_beta   90.00
_cell.angle_gamma   90.00
#
_symmetry.space_group_name_H-M   'P 1'
#
loop_
_entity.id
_entity.type
_entity.pdbx_description
1 polymer ?
#
loop_
_entity_poly.entity_id
_entity_poly.type
_entity_poly.pdbx_seq_one_letter_code
_entity_poly.pdbx_strand_id
1 'polypeptide(L)'
;SDLNLRYLTNFTGTTGLAMITLDKAFFVTDFRYTEQAAEQATGFTIVKNTGHIFDEVADLAERLQLDNLAFEETQVSFADYSLLEEILPCELVPVMGLIEELREVKDEEEVAIIEKACAIADQGFAFVLEMIKPGMTEIEVANQLDFFMRSKGASGVSFETIVASG
;
A
#
# COMPACT_ATOMS: atom_id res chain seq x y z
N SER A 1 -1.24 -5.13 5.11
CA SER A 1 -0.87 -5.07 3.68
C SER A 1 -0.62 -3.64 3.24
N ASP A 2 0.49 -3.40 2.54
CA ASP A 2 0.81 -2.05 2.01
C ASP A 2 -0.26 -1.56 1.03
N LEU A 3 -0.84 -2.47 0.26
CA LEU A 3 -1.93 -2.13 -0.67
C LEU A 3 -3.20 -1.73 0.07
N ASN A 4 -3.55 -2.42 1.14
CA ASN A 4 -4.71 -2.09 1.97
C ASN A 4 -4.48 -0.79 2.74
N LEU A 5 -3.27 -0.61 3.28
CA LEU A 5 -2.91 0.64 3.94
C LEU A 5 -3.02 1.83 2.98
N ARG A 6 -2.50 1.69 1.77
CA ARG A 6 -2.60 2.73 0.74
C ARG A 6 -4.04 3.00 0.33
N TYR A 7 -4.85 1.96 0.15
CA TYR A 7 -6.28 2.10 -0.17
C TYR A 7 -7.05 2.89 0.89
N LEU A 8 -6.83 2.56 2.17
CA LEU A 8 -7.52 3.20 3.28
C LEU A 8 -7.06 4.64 3.55
N THR A 9 -5.79 4.95 3.28
CA THR A 9 -5.15 6.17 3.77
C THR A 9 -4.56 7.06 2.68
N ASN A 10 -4.46 6.60 1.44
CA ASN A 10 -3.67 7.20 0.35
C ASN A 10 -2.16 7.36 0.66
N PHE A 11 -1.68 6.86 1.80
CA PHE A 11 -0.30 7.00 2.21
C PHE A 11 0.64 6.21 1.30
N THR A 12 1.71 6.87 0.86
CA THR A 12 2.69 6.32 -0.10
C THR A 12 4.07 6.08 0.52
N GLY A 13 4.23 6.31 1.80
CA GLY A 13 5.47 6.02 2.54
C GLY A 13 5.60 4.53 2.85
N THR A 14 6.73 4.16 3.44
CA THR A 14 7.10 2.75 3.68
C THR A 14 6.88 2.27 5.12
N THR A 15 6.46 3.17 6.02
CA THR A 15 6.26 2.83 7.43
C THR A 15 4.98 3.46 7.94
N GLY A 16 4.00 2.66 8.25
CA GLY A 16 2.74 3.09 8.81
C GLY A 16 1.83 1.93 9.18
N LEU A 17 0.90 2.20 10.09
CA LEU A 17 -0.15 1.28 10.51
C LEU A 17 -1.44 2.08 10.68
N ALA A 18 -2.52 1.61 10.10
CA ALA A 18 -3.85 2.17 10.30
C ALA A 18 -4.60 1.37 11.37
N MET A 19 -5.18 2.07 12.35
CA MET A 19 -6.08 1.51 13.34
C MET A 19 -7.42 2.23 13.25
N ILE A 20 -8.48 1.50 13.00
CA ILE A 20 -9.81 2.04 12.72
C ILE A 20 -10.81 1.45 13.69
N THR A 21 -11.61 2.30 14.29
CA THR A 21 -12.77 1.93 15.12
C THR A 21 -14.05 2.45 14.48
N LEU A 22 -15.19 2.22 15.08
CA LEU A 22 -16.47 2.75 14.57
C LEU A 22 -16.51 4.28 14.48
N ASP A 23 -15.77 4.97 15.37
CA ASP A 23 -15.85 6.43 15.52
C ASP A 23 -14.55 7.15 15.21
N LYS A 24 -13.42 6.44 15.12
CA LYS A 24 -12.09 7.05 15.05
C LYS A 24 -11.17 6.26 14.13
N ALA A 25 -10.28 6.99 13.47
CA ALA A 25 -9.23 6.42 12.66
C ALA A 25 -7.88 7.03 13.07
N PHE A 26 -6.89 6.19 13.29
CA PHE A 26 -5.53 6.56 13.68
C PHE A 26 -4.54 6.01 12.65
N PHE A 27 -3.57 6.83 12.32
CA PHE A 27 -2.42 6.42 11.49
C PHE A 27 -1.15 6.56 12.31
N VAL A 28 -0.56 5.43 12.66
CA VAL A 28 0.67 5.36 13.44
C VAL A 28 1.86 5.32 12.49
N THR A 29 2.80 6.24 12.63
CA THR A 29 4.01 6.31 11.81
C THR A 29 5.18 6.94 12.58
N ASP A 30 6.39 6.83 12.04
CA ASP A 30 7.58 7.43 12.65
C ASP A 30 7.80 8.90 12.22
N PHE A 31 8.81 9.54 12.84
CA PHE A 31 9.11 10.96 12.64
C PHE A 31 9.40 11.36 11.17
N ARG A 32 9.83 10.42 10.33
CA ARG A 32 10.17 10.68 8.92
C ARG A 32 8.94 10.97 8.07
N TYR A 33 7.80 10.46 8.50
CA TYR A 33 6.57 10.46 7.72
C TYR A 33 5.41 11.25 8.32
N THR A 34 5.60 11.92 9.48
CA THR A 34 4.50 12.64 10.15
C THR A 34 3.86 13.73 9.28
N GLU A 35 4.67 14.51 8.55
CA GLU A 35 4.17 15.55 7.64
C GLU A 35 3.45 14.93 6.44
N GLN A 36 4.08 13.96 5.77
CA GLN A 36 3.48 13.26 4.64
C GLN A 36 2.17 12.55 5.02
N ALA A 37 2.13 11.90 6.18
CA ALA A 37 0.94 11.25 6.68
C ALA A 37 -0.20 12.26 6.96
N ALA A 38 0.13 13.42 7.50
CA ALA A 38 -0.86 14.48 7.76
C ALA A 38 -1.48 15.04 6.45
N GLU A 39 -0.70 15.06 5.38
CA GLU A 39 -1.17 15.49 4.06
C GLU A 39 -1.99 14.41 3.33
N GLN A 40 -1.58 13.15 3.42
CA GLN A 40 -2.12 12.07 2.61
C GLN A 40 -3.25 11.30 3.32
N ALA A 41 -3.07 10.96 4.60
CA ALA A 41 -4.04 10.18 5.38
C ALA A 41 -5.13 11.09 5.96
N THR A 42 -5.87 11.76 5.07
CA THR A 42 -6.97 12.65 5.46
C THR A 42 -8.07 11.87 6.18
N GLY A 43 -8.54 12.40 7.30
CA GLY A 43 -9.54 11.70 8.16
C GLY A 43 -8.92 10.82 9.24
N PHE A 44 -7.58 10.65 9.26
CA PHE A 44 -6.89 9.94 10.31
C PHE A 44 -6.25 10.91 11.31
N THR A 45 -6.27 10.53 12.58
CA THR A 45 -5.43 11.17 13.60
C THR A 45 -4.03 10.59 13.50
N ILE A 46 -3.05 11.45 13.19
CA ILE A 46 -1.65 11.00 13.06
C ILE A 46 -1.04 10.81 14.44
N VAL A 47 -0.54 9.61 14.69
CA VAL A 47 0.16 9.22 15.92
C VAL A 47 1.61 8.98 15.58
N LYS A 48 2.50 9.75 16.20
CA LYS A 48 3.94 9.59 16.02
C LYS A 48 4.45 8.54 16.99
N ASN A 49 4.96 7.43 16.48
CA ASN A 49 5.64 6.47 17.33
C ASN A 49 7.06 6.93 17.68
N THR A 50 7.49 6.62 18.88
CA THR A 50 8.81 6.93 19.40
C THR A 50 9.63 5.68 19.76
N GLY A 51 8.98 4.52 19.79
CA GLY A 51 9.55 3.22 20.09
C GLY A 51 9.14 2.18 19.03
N HIS A 52 8.62 1.07 19.49
CA HIS A 52 8.04 0.08 18.58
C HIS A 52 6.62 0.51 18.17
N ILE A 53 6.25 0.30 16.92
CA ILE A 53 4.94 0.76 16.41
C ILE A 53 3.76 0.10 17.14
N PHE A 54 3.93 -1.09 17.64
CA PHE A 54 2.90 -1.82 18.38
C PHE A 54 2.71 -1.29 19.81
N ASP A 55 3.68 -0.60 20.39
CA ASP A 55 3.50 0.06 21.69
C ASP A 55 2.41 1.13 21.59
N GLU A 56 2.42 1.91 20.51
CA GLU A 56 1.38 2.93 20.23
C GLU A 56 0.01 2.30 19.96
N VAL A 57 -0.02 1.10 19.35
CA VAL A 57 -1.28 0.36 19.13
C VAL A 57 -1.84 -0.11 20.48
N ALA A 58 -1.00 -0.61 21.38
CA ALA A 58 -1.39 -1.02 22.74
C ALA A 58 -1.91 0.16 23.56
N ASP A 59 -1.20 1.29 23.54
CA ASP A 59 -1.63 2.53 24.20
C ASP A 59 -2.98 3.05 23.68
N LEU A 60 -3.20 2.96 22.36
CA LEU A 60 -4.47 3.31 21.74
C LEU A 60 -5.58 2.35 22.15
N ALA A 61 -5.32 1.04 22.16
CA ALA A 61 -6.29 0.03 22.57
C ALA A 61 -6.72 0.22 24.03
N GLU A 62 -5.78 0.51 24.94
CA GLU A 62 -6.06 0.79 26.34
C GLU A 62 -6.88 2.09 26.50
N ARG A 63 -6.44 3.18 25.86
CA ARG A 63 -7.14 4.49 25.94
C ARG A 63 -8.57 4.43 25.37
N LEU A 64 -8.80 3.59 24.38
CA LEU A 64 -10.11 3.41 23.75
C LEU A 64 -10.94 2.32 24.45
N GLN A 65 -10.35 1.62 25.42
CA GLN A 65 -10.98 0.52 26.16
C GLN A 65 -11.57 -0.54 25.23
N LEU A 66 -10.76 -0.99 24.25
CA LEU A 66 -11.21 -1.99 23.28
C LEU A 66 -11.27 -3.37 23.95
N ASP A 67 -12.34 -4.10 23.67
CA ASP A 67 -12.48 -5.49 24.08
C ASP A 67 -11.76 -6.46 23.12
N ASN A 68 -11.69 -6.07 21.84
CA ASN A 68 -11.03 -6.84 20.80
C ASN A 68 -10.43 -5.93 19.72
N LEU A 69 -9.42 -6.44 19.01
CA LEU A 69 -8.78 -5.79 17.88
C LEU A 69 -8.59 -6.78 16.74
N ALA A 70 -9.22 -6.52 15.59
CA ALA A 70 -9.04 -7.31 14.39
C ALA A 70 -7.70 -6.99 13.72
N PHE A 71 -7.06 -7.99 13.12
CA PHE A 71 -5.84 -7.82 12.35
C PHE A 71 -5.83 -8.66 11.07
N GLU A 72 -5.13 -8.18 10.03
CA GLU A 72 -4.96 -8.90 8.77
C GLU A 72 -4.05 -10.14 8.97
N GLU A 73 -4.64 -11.32 9.12
CA GLU A 73 -3.90 -12.55 9.48
C GLU A 73 -2.84 -12.97 8.45
N THR A 74 -3.02 -12.59 7.19
CA THR A 74 -2.07 -12.90 6.11
C THR A 74 -0.85 -11.98 6.08
N GLN A 75 -0.85 -10.91 6.87
CA GLN A 75 0.19 -9.86 6.85
C GLN A 75 1.00 -9.81 8.14
N VAL A 76 0.40 -10.16 9.26
CA VAL A 76 1.07 -10.16 10.55
C VAL A 76 1.92 -11.43 10.68
N SER A 77 3.22 -11.27 10.91
CA SER A 77 4.10 -12.42 11.15
C SER A 77 3.77 -13.09 12.48
N PHE A 78 4.16 -14.35 12.64
CA PHE A 78 3.98 -15.04 13.92
C PHE A 78 4.72 -14.32 15.07
N ALA A 79 5.87 -13.73 14.80
CA ALA A 79 6.62 -12.96 15.79
C ALA A 79 5.86 -11.69 16.21
N ASP A 80 5.29 -10.98 15.24
CA ASP A 80 4.48 -9.79 15.50
C ASP A 80 3.18 -10.13 16.24
N TYR A 81 2.53 -11.24 15.86
CA TYR A 81 1.36 -11.74 16.57
C TYR A 81 1.68 -12.04 18.04
N SER A 82 2.78 -12.78 18.31
CA SER A 82 3.17 -13.12 19.68
C SER A 82 3.49 -11.89 20.52
N LEU A 83 4.13 -10.87 19.91
CA LEU A 83 4.39 -9.60 20.58
C LEU A 83 3.08 -8.86 20.88
N LEU A 84 2.19 -8.76 19.92
CA LEU A 84 0.88 -8.11 20.11
C LEU A 84 0.04 -8.82 21.16
N GLU A 85 0.03 -10.17 21.19
CA GLU A 85 -0.67 -10.96 22.20
C GLU A 85 -0.13 -10.72 23.60
N GLU A 86 1.18 -10.45 23.74
CA GLU A 86 1.81 -10.14 25.03
C GLU A 86 1.47 -8.71 25.53
N ILE A 87 1.42 -7.72 24.63
CA ILE A 87 1.33 -6.30 25.03
C ILE A 87 -0.08 -5.71 24.96
N LEU A 88 -0.99 -6.28 24.16
CA LEU A 88 -2.33 -5.72 23.99
C LEU A 88 -3.24 -6.03 25.19
N PRO A 89 -4.04 -5.05 25.64
CA PRO A 89 -5.01 -5.24 26.72
C PRO A 89 -6.32 -5.91 26.28
N CYS A 90 -6.44 -6.31 25.00
CA CYS A 90 -7.66 -6.81 24.39
C CYS A 90 -7.40 -8.08 23.57
N GLU A 91 -8.47 -8.79 23.19
CA GLU A 91 -8.37 -9.98 22.37
C GLU A 91 -7.99 -9.64 20.91
N LEU A 92 -7.05 -10.41 20.35
CA LEU A 92 -6.70 -10.34 18.94
C LEU A 92 -7.63 -11.25 18.11
N VAL A 93 -8.26 -10.68 17.08
CA VAL A 93 -9.18 -11.39 16.21
C VAL A 93 -8.61 -11.46 14.79
N PRO A 94 -8.20 -12.63 14.28
CA PRO A 94 -7.72 -12.74 12.92
C PRO A 94 -8.85 -12.51 11.92
N VAL A 95 -8.58 -11.71 10.88
CA VAL A 95 -9.51 -11.47 9.77
C VAL A 95 -8.79 -11.61 8.44
N MET A 96 -9.51 -12.13 7.44
CA MET A 96 -9.01 -12.31 6.09
C MET A 96 -9.96 -11.67 5.08
N GLY A 97 -9.42 -10.94 4.11
CA GLY A 97 -10.19 -10.45 2.97
C GLY A 97 -11.06 -9.21 3.23
N LEU A 98 -11.13 -8.69 4.45
CA LEU A 98 -12.05 -7.59 4.80
C LEU A 98 -11.84 -6.33 3.96
N ILE A 99 -10.59 -5.92 3.78
CA ILE A 99 -10.26 -4.74 2.99
C ILE A 99 -10.21 -5.07 1.48
N GLU A 100 -9.80 -6.28 1.15
CA GLU A 100 -9.82 -6.78 -0.21
C GLU A 100 -11.24 -6.78 -0.81
N GLU A 101 -12.25 -7.17 -0.04
CA GLU A 101 -13.66 -7.12 -0.46
C GLU A 101 -14.12 -5.68 -0.78
N LEU A 102 -13.69 -4.69 0.02
CA LEU A 102 -13.97 -3.28 -0.29
C LEU A 102 -13.29 -2.83 -1.59
N ARG A 103 -12.10 -3.34 -1.90
CA ARG A 103 -11.32 -3.03 -3.10
C ARG A 103 -11.81 -3.75 -4.35
N GLU A 104 -12.65 -4.78 -4.24
CA GLU A 104 -13.17 -5.50 -5.41
C GLU A 104 -14.05 -4.61 -6.29
N VAL A 105 -14.90 -3.80 -5.68
CA VAL A 105 -15.78 -2.86 -6.38
C VAL A 105 -15.10 -1.49 -6.42
N LYS A 106 -14.68 -1.07 -7.63
CA LYS A 106 -13.98 0.20 -7.84
C LYS A 106 -14.98 1.35 -7.95
N ASP A 107 -14.66 2.46 -7.33
CA ASP A 107 -15.37 3.70 -7.52
C ASP A 107 -14.97 4.42 -8.83
N GLU A 108 -15.60 5.56 -9.11
CA GLU A 108 -15.37 6.31 -10.35
C GLU A 108 -13.94 6.88 -10.44
N GLU A 109 -13.35 7.27 -9.32
CA GLU A 109 -11.98 7.81 -9.29
C GLU A 109 -10.95 6.69 -9.50
N GLU A 110 -11.16 5.54 -8.89
CA GLU A 110 -10.33 4.35 -9.08
C GLU A 110 -10.39 3.83 -10.52
N VAL A 111 -11.59 3.80 -11.13
CA VAL A 111 -11.78 3.45 -12.54
C VAL A 111 -11.00 4.41 -13.44
N ALA A 112 -11.09 5.72 -13.20
CA ALA A 112 -10.37 6.72 -14.00
C ALA A 112 -8.84 6.57 -13.91
N ILE A 113 -8.32 6.19 -12.74
CA ILE A 113 -6.88 5.91 -12.56
C ILE A 113 -6.47 4.66 -13.34
N ILE A 114 -7.30 3.60 -13.30
CA ILE A 114 -7.06 2.37 -14.06
C ILE A 114 -7.09 2.64 -15.57
N GLU A 115 -8.06 3.39 -16.07
CA GLU A 115 -8.15 3.79 -17.48
C GLU A 115 -6.90 4.55 -17.93
N LYS A 116 -6.41 5.48 -17.10
CA LYS A 116 -5.17 6.20 -17.36
C LYS A 116 -3.96 5.27 -17.41
N ALA A 117 -3.88 4.30 -16.51
CA ALA A 117 -2.81 3.31 -16.50
C ALA A 117 -2.84 2.44 -17.76
N CYS A 118 -4.02 1.97 -18.18
CA CYS A 118 -4.22 1.24 -19.42
C CYS A 118 -3.79 2.06 -20.65
N ALA A 119 -4.17 3.33 -20.71
CA ALA A 119 -3.79 4.21 -21.83
C ALA A 119 -2.26 4.43 -21.91
N ILE A 120 -1.55 4.46 -20.79
CA ILE A 120 -0.08 4.51 -20.77
C ILE A 120 0.52 3.19 -21.26
N ALA A 121 -0.06 2.04 -20.87
CA ALA A 121 0.40 0.74 -21.32
C ALA A 121 0.21 0.56 -22.84
N ASP A 122 -0.93 0.98 -23.38
CA ASP A 122 -1.21 0.96 -24.83
C ASP A 122 -0.22 1.82 -25.60
N GLN A 123 0.09 3.02 -25.10
CA GLN A 123 1.12 3.88 -25.70
C GLN A 123 2.51 3.24 -25.62
N GLY A 124 2.82 2.55 -24.51
CA GLY A 124 4.06 1.81 -24.32
C GLY A 124 4.19 0.68 -25.34
N PHE A 125 3.12 -0.07 -25.57
CA PHE A 125 3.11 -1.12 -26.58
C PHE A 125 3.32 -0.56 -27.99
N ALA A 126 2.61 0.51 -28.37
CA ALA A 126 2.80 1.17 -29.66
C ALA A 126 4.24 1.68 -29.84
N PHE A 127 4.83 2.25 -28.80
CA PHE A 127 6.22 2.69 -28.81
C PHE A 127 7.19 1.52 -29.06
N VAL A 128 7.00 0.37 -28.41
CA VAL A 128 7.85 -0.82 -28.62
C VAL A 128 7.76 -1.32 -30.04
N LEU A 129 6.56 -1.37 -30.65
CA LEU A 129 6.40 -1.79 -32.05
C LEU A 129 7.18 -0.92 -33.06
N GLU A 130 7.33 0.36 -32.77
CA GLU A 130 8.08 1.28 -33.63
C GLU A 130 9.61 1.20 -33.41
N MET A 131 10.02 0.96 -32.16
CA MET A 131 11.43 1.08 -31.80
C MET A 131 12.22 -0.23 -31.90
N ILE A 132 11.56 -1.39 -31.75
CA ILE A 132 12.23 -2.70 -31.73
C ILE A 132 12.85 -3.05 -33.09
N LYS A 133 14.12 -3.47 -33.08
CA LYS A 133 14.88 -3.82 -34.29
C LYS A 133 15.72 -5.07 -34.04
N PRO A 134 16.01 -5.84 -35.11
CA PRO A 134 16.96 -6.94 -35.01
C PRO A 134 18.31 -6.49 -34.43
N GLY A 135 18.85 -7.24 -33.49
CA GLY A 135 20.11 -6.97 -32.80
C GLY A 135 19.95 -6.23 -31.47
N MET A 136 18.79 -5.77 -31.11
CA MET A 136 18.51 -5.29 -29.76
C MET A 136 18.47 -6.44 -28.77
N THR A 137 18.98 -6.20 -27.57
CA THR A 137 18.90 -7.14 -26.46
C THR A 137 17.57 -7.00 -25.72
N GLU A 138 17.13 -8.05 -25.05
CA GLU A 138 15.92 -8.05 -24.24
C GLU A 138 15.92 -6.93 -23.18
N ILE A 139 17.07 -6.72 -22.52
CA ILE A 139 17.22 -5.67 -21.52
C ILE A 139 17.16 -4.25 -22.09
N GLU A 140 17.61 -4.04 -23.33
CA GLU A 140 17.47 -2.74 -23.99
C GLU A 140 15.99 -2.43 -24.29
N VAL A 141 15.23 -3.44 -24.72
CA VAL A 141 13.80 -3.28 -24.94
C VAL A 141 13.07 -3.01 -23.64
N ALA A 142 13.33 -3.78 -22.58
CA ALA A 142 12.74 -3.58 -21.27
C ALA A 142 13.01 -2.17 -20.71
N ASN A 143 14.27 -1.74 -20.71
CA ASN A 143 14.66 -0.42 -20.20
C ASN A 143 13.98 0.73 -20.97
N GLN A 144 13.86 0.61 -22.28
CA GLN A 144 13.21 1.66 -23.10
C GLN A 144 11.71 1.72 -22.84
N LEU A 145 11.05 0.58 -22.70
CA LEU A 145 9.64 0.52 -22.34
C LEU A 145 9.37 1.13 -20.97
N ASP A 146 10.14 0.75 -19.96
CA ASP A 146 10.00 1.25 -18.60
C ASP A 146 10.22 2.77 -18.54
N PHE A 147 11.26 3.26 -19.20
CA PHE A 147 11.53 4.68 -19.29
C PHE A 147 10.40 5.43 -20.00
N PHE A 148 9.88 4.88 -21.10
CA PHE A 148 8.77 5.48 -21.84
C PHE A 148 7.52 5.60 -20.95
N MET A 149 7.10 4.53 -20.29
CA MET A 149 5.91 4.55 -19.42
C MET A 149 6.06 5.56 -18.27
N ARG A 150 7.23 5.61 -17.64
CA ARG A 150 7.54 6.63 -16.61
C ARG A 150 7.50 8.04 -17.16
N SER A 151 8.00 8.26 -18.37
CA SER A 151 7.94 9.58 -19.04
C SER A 151 6.52 10.04 -19.36
N LYS A 152 5.55 9.09 -19.41
CA LYS A 152 4.13 9.36 -19.59
C LYS A 152 3.35 9.52 -18.27
N GLY A 153 4.05 9.46 -17.14
CA GLY A 153 3.50 9.73 -15.83
C GLY A 153 3.16 8.47 -15.01
N ALA A 154 3.58 7.28 -15.45
CA ALA A 154 3.52 6.11 -14.60
C ALA A 154 4.51 6.24 -13.43
N SER A 155 4.09 5.91 -12.22
CA SER A 155 4.95 5.87 -11.04
C SER A 155 5.97 4.72 -11.10
N GLY A 156 5.63 3.65 -11.81
CA GLY A 156 6.45 2.47 -12.00
C GLY A 156 5.79 1.47 -12.93
N VAL A 157 6.45 0.34 -13.10
CA VAL A 157 5.88 -0.85 -13.71
C VAL A 157 5.04 -1.61 -12.69
N SER A 158 4.01 -2.31 -13.12
CA SER A 158 3.13 -3.09 -12.24
C SER A 158 3.80 -4.38 -11.73
N PHE A 159 4.75 -4.89 -12.47
CA PHE A 159 5.60 -6.04 -12.16
C PHE A 159 6.91 -5.92 -12.95
N GLU A 160 7.89 -6.70 -12.60
CA GLU A 160 9.18 -6.70 -13.29
C GLU A 160 9.00 -7.01 -14.78
N THR A 161 9.54 -6.14 -15.65
CA THR A 161 9.33 -6.23 -17.10
C THR A 161 9.97 -7.48 -17.67
N ILE A 162 9.19 -8.34 -18.29
CA ILE A 162 9.63 -9.58 -18.92
C ILE A 162 9.71 -9.37 -20.44
N VAL A 163 10.90 -9.54 -21.00
CA VAL A 163 11.13 -9.55 -22.44
C VAL A 163 11.86 -10.83 -22.78
N ALA A 164 11.30 -11.62 -23.68
CA ALA A 164 11.87 -12.89 -24.10
C ALA A 164 11.84 -13.03 -25.63
N SER A 165 12.92 -13.47 -26.21
CA SER A 165 13.09 -13.67 -27.65
C SER A 165 13.59 -15.07 -27.95
N GLY A 166 12.76 -15.87 -28.64
CA GLY A 166 13.12 -17.24 -29.09
C GLY A 166 12.58 -18.37 -28.23
#